data_4fa1bc31966a420eb12b4200e460b5a3
#
_entry.id   4fa1bc31966a420eb12b4200e460b5a3
#
_cell.length_a   1.000
_cell.length_b   1.000
_cell.length_c   1.000
_cell.angle_alpha   90.00
_cell.angle_beta   90.00
_cell.angle_gamma   90.00
#
_symmetry.space_group_name_H-M   'P 1'
#
loop_
_entity.id
_entity.type
_entity.pdbx_description
1 polymer ?
#
loop_
_entity_poly.entity_id
_entity_poly.type
_entity_poly.pdbx_seq_one_letter_code
_entity_poly.pdbx_strand_id
1 'polypeptide(L)'
;EIAQCLVGSEMCIRDSSNSPQTVTIDIPADMGTGQISQVVTKQGAVVSDWKMNYFSDMNVQGVSCEDYIQLLFCFNDGVSWNIADARQSVSIQKGESCIYRGHGKMEYLCYSGKTDFLFKNIKIPMPYFHKILNDYFEDSEIDAYEKKLLTGISKVNITPYMEHIFAEVKDFTQYRGGLGYLFLESKVFELLSVYLSEVLELSILSSSYISISKSDRDSITEAKRIIDSQLAFAPSCEELAKKVNISVSKLTKGFNSLFGTSVHAYIIDQRLEKAAGLLLESDLNVSQIATLVGYSKPSNFAAAFKKKYGVIPKNYKDENTIG
;
A
#
# COMPACT_ATOMS: atom_id res chain seq x y z
N GLU A 1 -20.34 -4.78 -18.68
CA GLU A 1 -19.65 -3.47 -18.57
C GLU A 1 -18.61 -3.45 -17.44
N ILE A 2 -18.87 -4.00 -16.24
CA ILE A 2 -17.86 -4.07 -15.17
C ILE A 2 -16.69 -5.02 -15.54
N ALA A 3 -16.97 -6.13 -16.21
CA ALA A 3 -15.91 -7.04 -16.65
C ALA A 3 -14.91 -6.34 -17.59
N GLN A 4 -15.38 -5.45 -18.44
CA GLN A 4 -14.53 -4.61 -19.28
C GLN A 4 -13.75 -3.57 -18.44
N CYS A 5 -14.34 -3.00 -17.39
CA CYS A 5 -13.64 -2.08 -16.48
C CYS A 5 -12.60 -2.78 -15.60
N LEU A 6 -12.84 -4.04 -15.19
CA LEU A 6 -11.95 -4.78 -14.31
C LEU A 6 -10.78 -5.45 -15.03
N VAL A 7 -10.96 -5.86 -16.28
CA VAL A 7 -9.96 -6.69 -16.98
C VAL A 7 -9.35 -6.01 -18.21
N GLY A 8 -9.81 -4.86 -18.61
CA GLY A 8 -9.23 -4.22 -19.79
C GLY A 8 -10.18 -3.31 -20.54
N SER A 9 -10.78 -2.36 -19.88
CA SER A 9 -11.35 -1.29 -20.66
C SER A 9 -10.27 -0.34 -21.09
N GLU A 10 -10.22 -0.11 -22.37
CA GLU A 10 -9.75 1.09 -23.01
C GLU A 10 -10.39 2.36 -22.43
N MET A 11 -10.21 2.62 -21.13
CA MET A 11 -10.19 4.01 -20.73
C MET A 11 -8.83 4.54 -21.14
N CYS A 12 -8.66 4.73 -22.46
CA CYS A 12 -7.67 5.64 -23.00
C CYS A 12 -7.98 7.02 -22.44
N ILE A 13 -7.63 7.26 -21.18
CA ILE A 13 -7.43 8.59 -20.67
C ILE A 13 -6.14 9.09 -21.33
N ARG A 14 -6.19 9.29 -22.65
CA ARG A 14 -5.26 10.21 -23.33
C ARG A 14 -5.73 11.60 -22.96
N ASP A 15 -5.42 11.93 -21.70
CA ASP A 15 -5.75 13.25 -21.20
C ASP A 15 -4.84 14.26 -21.87
N SER A 16 -5.46 15.22 -22.55
CA SER A 16 -4.81 16.44 -23.01
C SER A 16 -4.52 17.42 -21.85
N SER A 17 -4.85 17.02 -20.60
CA SER A 17 -4.58 17.83 -19.41
C SER A 17 -3.08 17.88 -19.11
N ASN A 18 -2.62 19.04 -18.70
CA ASN A 18 -1.22 19.22 -18.29
C ASN A 18 -0.93 18.67 -16.87
N SER A 19 -1.90 18.05 -16.20
CA SER A 19 -1.78 17.52 -14.83
C SER A 19 -2.43 16.14 -14.73
N PRO A 20 -1.89 15.21 -13.91
CA PRO A 20 -2.53 13.92 -13.70
C PRO A 20 -3.89 14.12 -13.03
N GLN A 21 -4.89 13.34 -13.43
CA GLN A 21 -6.23 13.38 -12.88
C GLN A 21 -6.62 11.99 -12.37
N THR A 22 -7.35 11.95 -11.25
CA THR A 22 -7.94 10.72 -10.76
C THR A 22 -9.31 10.51 -11.41
N VAL A 23 -9.49 9.34 -11.99
CA VAL A 23 -10.79 8.87 -12.46
C VAL A 23 -11.32 7.84 -11.48
N THR A 24 -12.58 7.98 -11.12
CA THR A 24 -13.23 7.07 -10.16
C THR A 24 -14.42 6.40 -10.84
N ILE A 25 -14.55 5.10 -10.63
CA ILE A 25 -15.64 4.26 -11.14
C ILE A 25 -16.30 3.63 -9.92
N ASP A 26 -17.59 3.88 -9.75
CA ASP A 26 -18.37 3.27 -8.67
C ASP A 26 -18.78 1.85 -9.04
N ILE A 27 -18.83 0.97 -8.05
CA ILE A 27 -19.46 -0.35 -8.21
C ILE A 27 -20.97 -0.13 -8.39
N PRO A 28 -21.62 -0.77 -9.38
CA PRO A 28 -23.07 -0.65 -9.57
C PRO A 28 -23.84 -1.01 -8.29
N ALA A 29 -24.82 -0.15 -7.95
CA ALA A 29 -25.55 -0.23 -6.69
C ALA A 29 -26.38 -1.52 -6.52
N ASP A 30 -26.66 -2.24 -7.61
CA ASP A 30 -27.34 -3.55 -7.63
C ASP A 30 -26.37 -4.72 -7.37
N MET A 31 -25.07 -4.52 -7.52
CA MET A 31 -24.04 -5.55 -7.37
C MET A 31 -23.28 -5.47 -6.06
N GLY A 32 -23.11 -4.24 -5.51
CA GLY A 32 -22.29 -4.06 -4.34
C GLY A 32 -22.13 -2.59 -3.95
N THR A 33 -21.10 -2.34 -3.16
CA THR A 33 -20.66 -0.99 -2.76
C THR A 33 -19.17 -0.84 -2.97
N GLY A 34 -18.73 0.39 -3.15
CA GLY A 34 -17.31 0.70 -3.30
C GLY A 34 -17.00 1.40 -4.59
N GLN A 35 -15.71 1.57 -4.83
CA GLN A 35 -15.20 2.33 -5.97
C GLN A 35 -13.80 1.87 -6.38
N ILE A 36 -13.48 2.10 -7.65
CA ILE A 36 -12.13 1.95 -8.22
C ILE A 36 -11.65 3.32 -8.64
N SER A 37 -10.55 3.79 -8.03
CA SER A 37 -9.92 5.07 -8.39
C SER A 37 -8.64 4.78 -9.16
N GLN A 38 -8.40 5.52 -10.25
CA GLN A 38 -7.24 5.33 -11.12
C GLN A 38 -6.60 6.67 -11.46
N VAL A 39 -5.28 6.68 -11.55
CA VAL A 39 -4.49 7.78 -12.09
C VAL A 39 -3.45 7.23 -13.06
N VAL A 40 -3.23 7.93 -14.16
CA VAL A 40 -2.32 7.50 -15.22
C VAL A 40 -1.08 8.40 -15.22
N THR A 41 0.10 7.78 -15.27
CA THR A 41 1.37 8.50 -15.40
C THR A 41 1.56 9.01 -16.85
N LYS A 42 2.54 9.87 -17.07
CA LYS A 42 2.84 10.38 -18.41
C LYS A 42 3.30 9.28 -19.38
N GLN A 43 3.91 8.22 -18.84
CA GLN A 43 4.38 7.06 -19.61
C GLN A 43 3.32 5.96 -19.75
N GLY A 44 2.10 6.19 -19.28
CA GLY A 44 0.98 5.25 -19.41
C GLY A 44 0.90 4.19 -18.32
N ALA A 45 1.73 4.26 -17.28
CA ALA A 45 1.52 3.39 -16.12
C ALA A 45 0.26 3.83 -15.38
N VAL A 46 -0.57 2.86 -14.97
CA VAL A 46 -1.83 3.08 -14.25
C VAL A 46 -1.65 2.67 -12.81
N VAL A 47 -1.88 3.60 -11.89
CA VAL A 47 -1.95 3.31 -10.45
C VAL A 47 -3.41 3.32 -10.04
N SER A 48 -3.88 2.26 -9.40
CA SER A 48 -5.29 2.15 -9.02
C SER A 48 -5.48 1.64 -7.58
N ASP A 49 -6.50 2.18 -6.95
CA ASP A 49 -7.03 1.79 -5.65
C ASP A 49 -8.42 1.16 -5.85
N TRP A 50 -8.60 -0.07 -5.36
CA TRP A 50 -9.85 -0.83 -5.50
C TRP A 50 -10.41 -1.11 -4.12
N LYS A 51 -11.57 -0.54 -3.83
CA LYS A 51 -12.36 -0.77 -2.62
C LYS A 51 -13.70 -1.32 -3.04
N MET A 52 -13.97 -2.57 -2.75
CA MET A 52 -15.16 -3.26 -3.25
C MET A 52 -15.74 -4.18 -2.19
N ASN A 53 -17.07 -4.20 -2.12
CA ASN A 53 -17.82 -5.17 -1.34
C ASN A 53 -19.04 -5.59 -2.20
N TYR A 54 -19.07 -6.84 -2.62
CA TYR A 54 -20.16 -7.38 -3.42
C TYR A 54 -21.23 -8.00 -2.52
N PHE A 55 -22.51 -7.84 -2.87
CA PHE A 55 -23.63 -8.39 -2.08
C PHE A 55 -23.73 -9.93 -2.14
N SER A 56 -23.22 -10.54 -3.21
CA SER A 56 -23.16 -11.98 -3.44
C SER A 56 -21.86 -12.34 -4.14
N ASP A 57 -21.56 -13.63 -4.22
CA ASP A 57 -20.38 -14.12 -4.96
C ASP A 57 -20.39 -13.60 -6.39
N MET A 58 -19.27 -13.04 -6.81
CA MET A 58 -19.10 -12.42 -8.13
C MET A 58 -18.04 -13.16 -8.91
N ASN A 59 -18.40 -13.67 -10.08
CA ASN A 59 -17.47 -14.24 -11.04
C ASN A 59 -17.28 -13.27 -12.19
N VAL A 60 -16.06 -12.78 -12.35
CA VAL A 60 -15.68 -11.86 -13.42
C VAL A 60 -14.76 -12.59 -14.39
N GLN A 61 -15.07 -12.50 -15.66
CA GLN A 61 -14.20 -13.02 -16.73
C GLN A 61 -13.87 -11.91 -17.71
N GLY A 62 -12.64 -11.90 -18.18
CA GLY A 62 -12.23 -10.92 -19.17
C GLY A 62 -10.90 -11.28 -19.81
N VAL A 63 -10.63 -10.66 -20.93
CA VAL A 63 -9.36 -10.79 -21.66
C VAL A 63 -8.69 -9.43 -21.67
N SER A 64 -7.45 -9.37 -21.21
CA SER A 64 -6.66 -8.16 -21.42
C SER A 64 -6.18 -8.13 -22.87
N CYS A 65 -6.63 -7.12 -23.61
CA CYS A 65 -6.14 -6.87 -24.98
C CYS A 65 -4.77 -6.20 -25.01
N GLU A 66 -4.36 -5.62 -23.88
CA GLU A 66 -3.08 -4.91 -23.75
C GLU A 66 -2.00 -5.80 -23.16
N ASP A 67 -0.76 -5.58 -23.58
CA ASP A 67 0.42 -6.24 -23.04
C ASP A 67 1.04 -5.35 -21.93
N TYR A 68 0.93 -5.81 -20.70
CA TYR A 68 1.42 -5.09 -19.53
C TYR A 68 2.00 -6.03 -18.48
N ILE A 69 2.84 -5.49 -17.63
CA ILE A 69 3.18 -6.11 -16.35
C ILE A 69 2.30 -5.51 -15.25
N GLN A 70 1.76 -6.34 -14.40
CA GLN A 70 0.88 -5.93 -13.32
C GLN A 70 1.46 -6.33 -11.96
N LEU A 71 1.49 -5.36 -11.06
CA LEU A 71 1.75 -5.56 -9.65
C LEU A 71 0.43 -5.40 -8.89
N LEU A 72 -0.01 -6.44 -8.21
CA LEU A 72 -1.24 -6.46 -7.43
C LEU A 72 -0.90 -6.64 -5.95
N PHE A 73 -1.47 -5.81 -5.08
CA PHE A 73 -1.26 -5.78 -3.64
C PHE A 73 -2.58 -5.95 -2.92
N CYS A 74 -2.68 -6.96 -2.04
CA CYS A 74 -3.87 -7.30 -1.28
C CYS A 74 -3.77 -6.81 0.16
N PHE A 75 -4.55 -5.79 0.52
CA PHE A 75 -4.50 -5.15 1.86
C PHE A 75 -5.56 -5.70 2.82
N ASN A 76 -6.60 -6.35 2.30
CA ASN A 76 -7.67 -6.94 3.10
C ASN A 76 -7.96 -8.37 2.62
N ASP A 77 -9.21 -8.75 2.50
CA ASP A 77 -9.56 -10.10 2.08
C ASP A 77 -9.03 -10.42 0.69
N GLY A 78 -8.60 -11.65 0.51
CA GLY A 78 -7.93 -12.09 -0.70
C GLY A 78 -8.90 -12.53 -1.80
N VAL A 79 -8.37 -12.72 -2.99
CA VAL A 79 -9.10 -13.18 -4.16
C VAL A 79 -8.39 -14.37 -4.81
N SER A 80 -9.17 -15.27 -5.38
CA SER A 80 -8.65 -16.35 -6.21
C SER A 80 -9.00 -16.09 -7.67
N TRP A 81 -8.05 -16.31 -8.58
CA TRP A 81 -8.31 -16.22 -10.00
C TRP A 81 -7.60 -17.32 -10.77
N ASN A 82 -8.17 -17.64 -11.91
CA ASN A 82 -7.60 -18.58 -12.87
C ASN A 82 -7.26 -17.84 -14.15
N ILE A 83 -6.07 -18.07 -14.65
CA ILE A 83 -5.67 -17.62 -15.99
C ILE A 83 -5.84 -18.80 -16.92
N ALA A 84 -6.56 -18.62 -18.04
CA ALA A 84 -6.71 -19.67 -19.05
C ALA A 84 -5.32 -20.14 -19.50
N ASP A 85 -5.17 -21.44 -19.68
CA ASP A 85 -3.91 -22.13 -19.98
C ASP A 85 -2.91 -22.23 -18.80
N ALA A 86 -3.13 -21.56 -17.67
CA ALA A 86 -2.39 -21.85 -16.45
C ALA A 86 -3.00 -23.09 -15.76
N ARG A 87 -2.18 -24.12 -15.56
CA ARG A 87 -2.63 -25.37 -14.87
C ARG A 87 -2.91 -25.16 -13.37
N GLN A 88 -2.77 -23.95 -12.86
CA GLN A 88 -2.90 -23.65 -11.44
C GLN A 88 -3.81 -22.43 -11.21
N SER A 89 -4.71 -22.60 -10.29
CA SER A 89 -5.42 -21.48 -9.66
C SER A 89 -4.43 -20.65 -8.86
N VAL A 90 -4.51 -19.34 -8.99
CA VAL A 90 -3.72 -18.39 -8.22
C VAL A 90 -4.61 -17.76 -7.19
N SER A 91 -4.16 -17.71 -5.95
CA SER A 91 -4.81 -16.96 -4.89
C SER A 91 -3.83 -15.96 -4.31
N ILE A 92 -4.33 -14.80 -3.94
CA ILE A 92 -3.60 -13.79 -3.18
C ILE A 92 -4.36 -13.53 -1.88
N GLN A 93 -3.64 -13.46 -0.77
CA GLN A 93 -4.23 -13.25 0.54
C GLN A 93 -3.83 -11.91 1.11
N LYS A 94 -4.47 -11.50 2.19
CA LYS A 94 -4.12 -10.28 2.93
C LYS A 94 -2.63 -10.23 3.27
N GLY A 95 -2.00 -9.11 2.94
CA GLY A 95 -0.56 -8.90 3.15
C GLY A 95 0.34 -9.48 2.06
N GLU A 96 -0.25 -10.13 1.04
CA GLU A 96 0.50 -10.62 -0.11
C GLU A 96 0.39 -9.67 -1.29
N SER A 97 1.40 -9.69 -2.14
CA SER A 97 1.41 -9.06 -3.45
C SER A 97 1.92 -10.03 -4.51
N CYS A 98 1.58 -9.78 -5.75
CA CYS A 98 2.11 -10.57 -6.86
C CYS A 98 2.41 -9.69 -8.07
N ILE A 99 3.37 -10.15 -8.89
CA ILE A 99 3.69 -9.59 -10.20
C ILE A 99 3.44 -10.65 -11.27
N TYR A 100 2.80 -10.25 -12.36
CA TYR A 100 2.55 -11.11 -13.51
C TYR A 100 2.37 -10.29 -14.78
N ARG A 101 2.52 -10.97 -15.94
CA ARG A 101 2.26 -10.37 -17.24
C ARG A 101 0.82 -10.67 -17.68
N GLY A 102 0.04 -9.61 -17.94
CA GLY A 102 -1.23 -9.69 -18.63
C GLY A 102 -1.03 -9.59 -20.14
N HIS A 103 -1.51 -10.56 -20.89
CA HIS A 103 -1.40 -10.54 -22.35
C HIS A 103 -2.35 -11.56 -22.98
N GLY A 104 -3.43 -11.10 -23.58
CA GLY A 104 -4.32 -11.90 -24.42
C GLY A 104 -4.92 -13.17 -23.80
N LYS A 105 -4.74 -13.38 -22.49
CA LYS A 105 -5.26 -14.55 -21.79
C LYS A 105 -6.59 -14.24 -21.12
N MET A 106 -7.48 -15.21 -21.13
CA MET A 106 -8.72 -15.14 -20.37
C MET A 106 -8.42 -15.27 -18.88
N GLU A 107 -8.87 -14.32 -18.10
CA GLU A 107 -8.78 -14.32 -16.64
C GLU A 107 -10.17 -14.54 -16.04
N TYR A 108 -10.24 -15.38 -15.01
CA TYR A 108 -11.45 -15.67 -14.25
C TYR A 108 -11.20 -15.32 -12.80
N LEU A 109 -11.84 -14.25 -12.32
CA LEU A 109 -11.72 -13.79 -10.94
C LEU A 109 -12.98 -14.14 -10.17
N CYS A 110 -12.81 -14.69 -8.97
CA CYS A 110 -13.90 -15.05 -8.07
C CYS A 110 -13.79 -14.21 -6.81
N TYR A 111 -14.77 -13.35 -6.60
CA TYR A 111 -14.91 -12.54 -5.40
C TYR A 111 -16.02 -13.10 -4.53
N SER A 112 -15.72 -13.37 -3.25
CA SER A 112 -16.73 -13.82 -2.30
C SER A 112 -17.65 -12.67 -1.91
N GLY A 113 -18.94 -12.93 -1.86
CA GLY A 113 -19.93 -11.93 -1.43
C GLY A 113 -19.77 -11.54 0.04
N LYS A 114 -20.18 -10.32 0.38
CA LYS A 114 -20.12 -9.74 1.74
C LYS A 114 -18.71 -9.67 2.32
N THR A 115 -17.73 -9.56 1.46
CA THR A 115 -16.31 -9.51 1.79
C THR A 115 -15.75 -8.15 1.37
N ASP A 116 -14.96 -7.52 2.25
CA ASP A 116 -14.35 -6.23 1.96
C ASP A 116 -13.01 -6.43 1.25
N PHE A 117 -12.98 -6.15 -0.02
CA PHE A 117 -11.76 -6.18 -0.82
C PHE A 117 -11.09 -4.82 -0.85
N LEU A 118 -9.79 -4.81 -0.56
CA LEU A 118 -8.94 -3.65 -0.67
C LEU A 118 -7.67 -4.04 -1.43
N PHE A 119 -7.61 -3.65 -2.69
CA PHE A 119 -6.45 -3.87 -3.53
C PHE A 119 -5.85 -2.56 -4.00
N LYS A 120 -4.54 -2.57 -4.16
CA LYS A 120 -3.81 -1.55 -4.94
C LYS A 120 -3.13 -2.24 -6.10
N ASN A 121 -3.07 -1.56 -7.22
CA ASN A 121 -2.58 -2.15 -8.45
C ASN A 121 -1.76 -1.14 -9.24
N ILE A 122 -0.66 -1.60 -9.82
CA ILE A 122 0.10 -0.85 -10.80
C ILE A 122 0.19 -1.68 -12.08
N LYS A 123 -0.33 -1.12 -13.18
CA LYS A 123 -0.15 -1.68 -14.53
C LYS A 123 0.89 -0.85 -15.26
N ILE A 124 1.90 -1.49 -15.79
CA ILE A 124 2.97 -0.83 -16.56
C ILE A 124 2.95 -1.44 -17.97
N PRO A 125 2.71 -0.63 -19.03
CA PRO A 125 2.76 -1.12 -20.41
C PRO A 125 4.10 -1.79 -20.70
N MET A 126 4.08 -2.94 -21.37
CA MET A 126 5.31 -3.70 -21.67
C MET A 126 6.39 -2.88 -22.39
N PRO A 127 6.08 -2.04 -23.38
CA PRO A 127 7.11 -1.20 -23.99
C PRO A 127 7.80 -0.25 -23.01
N TYR A 128 7.05 0.28 -22.02
CA TYR A 128 7.62 1.12 -20.98
C TYR A 128 8.42 0.30 -19.96
N PHE A 129 7.96 -0.89 -19.58
CA PHE A 129 8.69 -1.80 -18.70
C PHE A 129 10.03 -2.24 -19.33
N HIS A 130 10.03 -2.65 -20.60
CA HIS A 130 11.26 -2.99 -21.33
C HIS A 130 12.21 -1.80 -21.41
N LYS A 131 11.69 -0.57 -21.64
CA LYS A 131 12.51 0.62 -21.59
C LYS A 131 13.19 0.81 -20.24
N ILE A 132 12.46 0.62 -19.13
CA ILE A 132 13.03 0.68 -17.77
C ILE A 132 14.14 -0.36 -17.62
N LEU A 133 13.90 -1.62 -18.05
CA LEU A 133 14.94 -2.63 -17.96
C LEU A 133 16.19 -2.25 -18.76
N ASN A 134 16.04 -1.83 -20.02
CA ASN A 134 17.16 -1.45 -20.88
C ASN A 134 17.91 -0.20 -20.41
N ASP A 135 17.23 0.75 -19.76
CA ASP A 135 17.85 1.99 -19.29
C ASP A 135 18.66 1.79 -18.00
N TYR A 136 18.37 0.74 -17.21
CA TYR A 136 18.95 0.60 -15.86
C TYR A 136 19.68 -0.72 -15.59
N PHE A 137 19.57 -1.73 -16.46
CA PHE A 137 20.15 -3.06 -16.24
C PHE A 137 21.01 -3.52 -17.42
N GLU A 138 21.94 -4.42 -17.17
CA GLU A 138 22.76 -5.06 -18.21
C GLU A 138 21.97 -6.19 -18.91
N ASP A 139 22.29 -6.48 -20.17
CA ASP A 139 21.58 -7.49 -20.98
C ASP A 139 21.47 -8.86 -20.28
N SER A 140 22.54 -9.27 -19.59
CA SER A 140 22.57 -10.54 -18.86
C SER A 140 21.61 -10.57 -17.66
N GLU A 141 21.32 -9.43 -17.06
CA GLU A 141 20.38 -9.27 -15.96
C GLU A 141 18.95 -9.23 -16.51
N ILE A 142 18.73 -8.56 -17.66
CA ILE A 142 17.42 -8.44 -18.30
C ILE A 142 16.85 -9.82 -18.61
N ASP A 143 17.64 -10.71 -19.24
CA ASP A 143 17.22 -12.08 -19.54
C ASP A 143 16.79 -12.86 -18.29
N ALA A 144 17.52 -12.70 -17.19
CA ALA A 144 17.19 -13.35 -15.93
C ALA A 144 15.90 -12.78 -15.31
N TYR A 145 15.70 -11.46 -15.41
CA TYR A 145 14.51 -10.76 -14.90
C TYR A 145 13.28 -11.10 -15.71
N GLU A 146 13.36 -11.08 -17.04
CA GLU A 146 12.26 -11.47 -17.91
C GLU A 146 11.84 -12.91 -17.67
N LYS A 147 12.78 -13.81 -17.57
CA LYS A 147 12.50 -15.22 -17.25
C LYS A 147 11.79 -15.36 -15.91
N LYS A 148 12.18 -14.64 -14.88
CA LYS A 148 11.60 -14.75 -13.54
C LYS A 148 10.25 -14.06 -13.43
N LEU A 149 10.09 -12.89 -14.06
CA LEU A 149 8.91 -12.04 -13.90
C LEU A 149 7.81 -12.34 -14.93
N LEU A 150 8.17 -12.76 -16.15
CA LEU A 150 7.23 -12.86 -17.25
C LEU A 150 6.74 -14.30 -17.54
N THR A 151 7.39 -15.33 -16.97
CA THR A 151 7.00 -16.73 -17.21
C THR A 151 5.98 -17.29 -16.22
N GLY A 152 5.63 -16.52 -15.20
CA GLY A 152 4.71 -16.99 -14.15
C GLY A 152 4.21 -15.86 -13.26
N ILE A 153 3.74 -16.24 -12.08
CA ILE A 153 3.32 -15.31 -11.04
C ILE A 153 4.31 -15.41 -9.89
N SER A 154 4.98 -14.32 -9.60
CA SER A 154 5.87 -14.22 -8.45
C SER A 154 5.16 -13.49 -7.32
N LYS A 155 5.17 -14.07 -6.12
CA LYS A 155 4.56 -13.50 -4.92
C LYS A 155 5.60 -13.02 -3.94
N VAL A 156 5.33 -11.91 -3.29
CA VAL A 156 6.08 -11.40 -2.13
C VAL A 156 5.11 -10.84 -1.10
N ASN A 157 5.56 -10.73 0.15
CA ASN A 157 4.78 -10.06 1.18
C ASN A 157 4.82 -8.54 0.98
N ILE A 158 3.70 -7.87 1.22
CA ILE A 158 3.65 -6.41 1.26
C ILE A 158 4.50 -5.95 2.44
N THR A 159 5.50 -5.12 2.17
CA THR A 159 6.30 -4.52 3.23
C THR A 159 5.65 -3.22 3.70
N PRO A 160 5.86 -2.81 4.96
CA PRO A 160 5.37 -1.51 5.43
C PRO A 160 5.92 -0.33 4.63
N TYR A 161 7.08 -0.49 4.01
CA TYR A 161 7.62 0.54 3.12
C TYR A 161 6.81 0.66 1.82
N MET A 162 6.36 -0.46 1.25
CA MET A 162 5.43 -0.44 0.12
C MET A 162 4.10 0.23 0.49
N GLU A 163 3.58 -0.05 1.71
CA GLU A 163 2.37 0.62 2.22
C GLU A 163 2.56 2.14 2.31
N HIS A 164 3.71 2.57 2.80
CA HIS A 164 4.05 4.00 2.92
C HIS A 164 4.10 4.67 1.55
N ILE A 165 4.76 4.07 0.56
CA ILE A 165 4.79 4.59 -0.82
C ILE A 165 3.36 4.78 -1.34
N PHE A 166 2.48 3.79 -1.16
CA PHE A 166 1.07 3.91 -1.58
C PHE A 166 0.30 5.00 -0.84
N ALA A 167 0.61 5.25 0.43
CA ALA A 167 -0.02 6.35 1.17
C ALA A 167 0.36 7.71 0.59
N GLU A 168 1.59 7.84 0.09
CA GLU A 168 2.10 9.07 -0.51
C GLU A 168 1.64 9.28 -1.97
N VAL A 169 1.29 8.21 -2.70
CA VAL A 169 0.88 8.33 -4.13
C VAL A 169 -0.19 9.41 -4.34
N LYS A 170 -1.19 9.49 -3.47
CA LYS A 170 -2.27 10.49 -3.54
C LYS A 170 -1.79 11.96 -3.45
N ASP A 171 -0.58 12.18 -2.90
CA ASP A 171 -0.03 13.52 -2.69
C ASP A 171 0.38 14.19 -4.01
N PHE A 172 0.31 13.49 -5.14
CA PHE A 172 0.54 14.09 -6.46
C PHE A 172 -0.39 15.31 -6.70
N THR A 173 -1.54 15.36 -6.07
CA THR A 173 -2.51 16.46 -6.16
C THR A 173 -2.00 17.78 -5.57
N GLN A 174 -0.97 17.72 -4.73
CA GLN A 174 -0.29 18.91 -4.18
C GLN A 174 0.59 19.61 -5.22
N TYR A 175 0.92 18.94 -6.33
CA TYR A 175 1.79 19.42 -7.37
C TYR A 175 0.99 19.81 -8.62
N ARG A 176 1.32 20.95 -9.23
CA ARG A 176 0.63 21.43 -10.43
C ARG A 176 1.34 21.01 -11.72
N GLY A 177 0.57 20.72 -12.73
CA GLY A 177 1.06 20.47 -14.08
C GLY A 177 2.01 19.27 -14.15
N GLY A 178 3.11 19.43 -14.87
CA GLY A 178 4.11 18.38 -15.07
C GLY A 178 4.77 17.88 -13.79
N LEU A 179 4.79 18.70 -12.71
CA LEU A 179 5.35 18.27 -11.43
C LEU A 179 4.53 17.14 -10.78
N GLY A 180 3.19 17.16 -10.96
CA GLY A 180 2.33 16.05 -10.49
C GLY A 180 2.65 14.75 -11.21
N TYR A 181 2.90 14.79 -12.51
CA TYR A 181 3.36 13.61 -13.26
C TYR A 181 4.73 13.14 -12.80
N LEU A 182 5.68 14.06 -12.61
CA LEU A 182 7.02 13.70 -12.13
C LEU A 182 6.99 13.05 -10.75
N PHE A 183 6.16 13.59 -9.85
CA PHE A 183 5.96 13.00 -8.52
C PHE A 183 5.36 11.59 -8.63
N LEU A 184 4.30 11.42 -9.41
CA LEU A 184 3.63 10.13 -9.61
C LEU A 184 4.59 9.07 -10.22
N GLU A 185 5.35 9.45 -11.25
CA GLU A 185 6.39 8.60 -11.85
C GLU A 185 7.44 8.19 -10.81
N SER A 186 7.89 9.13 -9.96
CA SER A 186 8.88 8.82 -8.93
C SER A 186 8.38 7.77 -7.95
N LYS A 187 7.08 7.77 -7.59
CA LYS A 187 6.48 6.77 -6.72
C LYS A 187 6.32 5.40 -7.38
N VAL A 188 6.02 5.38 -8.68
CA VAL A 188 6.01 4.14 -9.46
C VAL A 188 7.40 3.51 -9.52
N PHE A 189 8.45 4.31 -9.79
CA PHE A 189 9.83 3.84 -9.80
C PHE A 189 10.30 3.36 -8.43
N GLU A 190 9.98 4.11 -7.38
CA GLU A 190 10.33 3.75 -6.00
C GLU A 190 9.71 2.41 -5.62
N LEU A 191 8.40 2.23 -5.87
CA LEU A 191 7.72 0.98 -5.59
C LEU A 191 8.25 -0.17 -6.45
N LEU A 192 8.50 0.08 -7.74
CA LEU A 192 9.05 -0.95 -8.64
C LEU A 192 10.43 -1.41 -8.18
N SER A 193 11.32 -0.49 -7.78
CA SER A 193 12.67 -0.85 -7.30
C SER A 193 12.62 -1.67 -6.02
N VAL A 194 11.79 -1.28 -5.05
CA VAL A 194 11.58 -2.05 -3.81
C VAL A 194 10.99 -3.42 -4.12
N TYR A 195 9.98 -3.48 -4.98
CA TYR A 195 9.33 -4.73 -5.35
C TYR A 195 10.28 -5.69 -6.07
N LEU A 196 11.01 -5.21 -7.06
CA LEU A 196 11.97 -6.01 -7.81
C LEU A 196 13.09 -6.53 -6.90
N SER A 197 13.56 -5.74 -5.95
CA SER A 197 14.58 -6.20 -4.99
C SER A 197 14.09 -7.37 -4.14
N GLU A 198 12.81 -7.38 -3.74
CA GLU A 198 12.21 -8.50 -2.99
C GLU A 198 12.02 -9.74 -3.87
N VAL A 199 11.48 -9.57 -5.09
CA VAL A 199 11.23 -10.67 -6.02
C VAL A 199 12.52 -11.32 -6.49
N LEU A 200 13.54 -10.54 -6.77
CA LEU A 200 14.79 -11.03 -7.36
C LEU A 200 15.78 -11.53 -6.30
N GLU A 201 15.44 -11.39 -5.02
CA GLU A 201 16.34 -11.70 -3.89
C GLU A 201 17.68 -10.97 -4.00
N LEU A 202 17.64 -9.83 -4.67
CA LEU A 202 18.79 -8.97 -4.73
C LEU A 202 18.96 -8.34 -3.35
N SER A 203 19.90 -8.82 -2.56
CA SER A 203 20.38 -8.02 -1.44
C SER A 203 20.87 -6.71 -2.04
N ILE A 204 20.14 -5.62 -1.79
CA ILE A 204 20.58 -4.29 -2.17
C ILE A 204 21.92 -4.06 -1.46
N LEU A 205 22.96 -4.44 -2.15
CA LEU A 205 24.34 -4.14 -1.76
C LEU A 205 24.50 -2.66 -1.97
N SER A 206 24.22 -1.91 -0.90
CA SER A 206 24.84 -0.66 -0.92
C SER A 206 24.70 0.29 0.18
N SER A 207 25.57 0.88 0.42
CA SER A 207 26.18 1.95 1.15
C SER A 207 25.29 3.10 1.69
N SER A 208 24.00 2.99 1.73
CA SER A 208 23.13 3.90 2.49
C SER A 208 21.79 3.33 2.97
N TYR A 209 21.31 2.24 2.41
CA TYR A 209 20.22 1.45 2.99
C TYR A 209 20.80 0.34 3.82
N ILE A 210 20.48 0.31 5.10
CA ILE A 210 20.92 -0.76 6.00
C ILE A 210 20.31 -2.04 5.45
N SER A 211 21.16 -2.97 4.99
CA SER A 211 20.76 -4.33 4.67
C SER A 211 20.16 -4.97 5.93
N ILE A 212 18.83 -4.97 6.01
CA ILE A 212 18.13 -5.60 7.11
C ILE A 212 17.99 -7.07 6.75
N SER A 213 18.66 -7.96 7.48
CA SER A 213 18.51 -9.40 7.29
C SER A 213 17.05 -9.82 7.48
N LYS A 214 16.62 -10.94 6.87
CA LYS A 214 15.27 -11.47 7.07
C LYS A 214 14.97 -11.63 8.57
N SER A 215 15.90 -12.16 9.34
CA SER A 215 15.75 -12.30 10.80
C SER A 215 15.60 -10.94 11.51
N ASP A 216 16.37 -9.92 11.11
CA ASP A 216 16.23 -8.58 11.70
C ASP A 216 14.90 -7.94 11.29
N ARG A 217 14.43 -8.17 10.05
CA ARG A 217 13.11 -7.70 9.57
C ARG A 217 11.98 -8.32 10.40
N ASP A 218 12.02 -9.64 10.61
CA ASP A 218 11.04 -10.35 11.44
C ASP A 218 11.04 -9.80 12.88
N SER A 219 12.24 -9.57 13.44
CA SER A 219 12.41 -8.96 14.77
C SER A 219 11.84 -7.54 14.85
N ILE A 220 12.05 -6.71 13.84
CA ILE A 220 11.55 -5.34 13.81
C ILE A 220 10.02 -5.30 13.61
N THR A 221 9.49 -6.22 12.80
CA THR A 221 8.04 -6.38 12.61
C THR A 221 7.38 -6.84 13.91
N GLU A 222 8.02 -7.76 14.65
CA GLU A 222 7.56 -8.18 15.97
C GLU A 222 7.61 -7.02 16.98
N ALA A 223 8.64 -6.17 16.93
CA ALA A 223 8.71 -4.97 17.77
C ALA A 223 7.51 -4.04 17.52
N LYS A 224 7.12 -3.84 16.25
CA LYS A 224 5.92 -3.08 15.89
C LYS A 224 4.67 -3.72 16.49
N ARG A 225 4.50 -5.05 16.35
CA ARG A 225 3.37 -5.78 16.91
C ARG A 225 3.27 -5.64 18.44
N ILE A 226 4.41 -5.65 19.14
CA ILE A 226 4.47 -5.41 20.58
C ILE A 226 3.99 -4.00 20.92
N ILE A 227 4.41 -2.98 20.17
CA ILE A 227 3.96 -1.58 20.36
C ILE A 227 2.45 -1.51 20.19
N ASP A 228 1.91 -2.07 19.10
CA ASP A 228 0.48 -2.03 18.77
C ASP A 228 -0.38 -2.69 19.87
N SER A 229 0.11 -3.79 20.44
CA SER A 229 -0.59 -4.51 21.50
C SER A 229 -0.56 -3.81 22.87
N GLN A 230 0.42 -2.93 23.16
CA GLN A 230 0.64 -2.28 24.44
C GLN A 230 0.76 -0.75 24.30
N LEU A 231 0.04 -0.16 23.39
CA LEU A 231 0.24 1.22 22.92
C LEU A 231 0.27 2.27 24.07
N ALA A 232 -0.60 2.13 25.07
CA ALA A 232 -0.64 3.03 26.22
C ALA A 232 0.62 2.95 27.09
N PHE A 233 1.21 1.76 27.19
CA PHE A 233 2.41 1.45 27.96
C PHE A 233 3.50 0.88 27.06
N ALA A 234 3.66 1.47 25.87
CA ALA A 234 4.64 1.00 24.90
C ALA A 234 6.05 0.95 25.53
N PRO A 235 6.76 -0.19 25.37
CA PRO A 235 8.10 -0.32 25.93
C PRO A 235 9.08 0.68 25.31
N SER A 236 10.15 0.99 26.03
CA SER A 236 11.26 1.80 25.52
C SER A 236 12.00 1.10 24.37
N CYS A 237 12.78 1.84 23.59
CA CYS A 237 13.60 1.22 22.52
C CYS A 237 14.56 0.15 23.05
N GLU A 238 15.10 0.33 24.25
CA GLU A 238 15.97 -0.64 24.91
C GLU A 238 15.22 -1.91 25.30
N GLU A 239 14.02 -1.77 25.85
CA GLU A 239 13.16 -2.90 26.21
C GLU A 239 12.66 -3.65 24.97
N LEU A 240 12.26 -2.91 23.93
CA LEU A 240 11.85 -3.52 22.63
C LEU A 240 13.01 -4.31 22.01
N ALA A 241 14.18 -3.69 21.93
CA ALA A 241 15.38 -4.32 21.35
C ALA A 241 15.72 -5.65 22.08
N LYS A 242 15.63 -5.65 23.42
CA LYS A 242 15.80 -6.87 24.23
C LYS A 242 14.73 -7.92 23.92
N LYS A 243 13.46 -7.52 23.86
CA LYS A 243 12.34 -8.44 23.60
C LYS A 243 12.45 -9.14 22.24
N VAL A 244 12.96 -8.42 21.22
CA VAL A 244 13.10 -8.96 19.86
C VAL A 244 14.52 -9.40 19.52
N ASN A 245 15.42 -9.44 20.52
CA ASN A 245 16.78 -9.97 20.43
C ASN A 245 17.66 -9.32 19.36
N ILE A 246 17.59 -7.98 19.23
CA ILE A 246 18.48 -7.19 18.38
C ILE A 246 19.06 -5.99 19.14
N SER A 247 20.08 -5.35 18.60
CA SER A 247 20.62 -4.13 19.22
C SER A 247 19.67 -2.94 19.03
N VAL A 248 19.70 -1.96 19.95
CA VAL A 248 18.91 -0.71 19.84
C VAL A 248 19.21 0.03 18.53
N SER A 249 20.47 0.05 18.08
CA SER A 249 20.87 0.65 16.81
C SER A 249 20.23 -0.05 15.62
N LYS A 250 20.20 -1.40 15.62
CA LYS A 250 19.50 -2.17 14.58
C LYS A 250 17.99 -1.91 14.61
N LEU A 251 17.39 -1.89 15.81
CA LEU A 251 15.97 -1.60 15.94
C LEU A 251 15.62 -0.21 15.40
N THR A 252 16.29 0.84 15.88
CA THR A 252 15.92 2.22 15.50
C THR A 252 16.15 2.53 14.02
N LYS A 253 17.30 2.09 13.49
CA LYS A 253 17.61 2.27 12.07
C LYS A 253 16.71 1.41 11.19
N GLY A 254 16.53 0.15 11.56
CA GLY A 254 15.68 -0.78 10.82
C GLY A 254 14.20 -0.42 10.88
N PHE A 255 13.72 0.07 12.02
CA PHE A 255 12.35 0.54 12.17
C PHE A 255 12.08 1.76 11.26
N ASN A 256 13.02 2.72 11.22
CA ASN A 256 12.92 3.86 10.30
C ASN A 256 12.98 3.41 8.83
N SER A 257 13.87 2.48 8.50
CA SER A 257 13.98 1.96 7.13
C SER A 257 12.75 1.18 6.68
N LEU A 258 12.10 0.40 7.58
CA LEU A 258 10.93 -0.41 7.25
C LEU A 258 9.61 0.37 7.29
N PHE A 259 9.51 1.35 8.21
CA PHE A 259 8.24 2.03 8.48
C PHE A 259 8.25 3.54 8.17
N GLY A 260 9.36 4.06 7.63
CA GLY A 260 9.49 5.47 7.26
C GLY A 260 9.49 6.45 8.44
N THR A 261 9.46 5.94 9.70
CA THR A 261 9.33 6.77 10.90
C THR A 261 10.15 6.20 12.06
N SER A 262 10.47 7.03 13.04
CA SER A 262 11.12 6.54 14.26
C SER A 262 10.12 5.79 15.15
N VAL A 263 10.62 4.85 15.96
CA VAL A 263 9.81 4.12 16.97
C VAL A 263 8.97 5.08 17.83
N HIS A 264 9.57 6.18 18.29
CA HIS A 264 8.89 7.16 19.13
C HIS A 264 7.80 7.93 18.37
N ALA A 265 8.08 8.37 17.15
CA ALA A 265 7.11 9.08 16.33
C ALA A 265 5.92 8.16 15.96
N TYR A 266 6.20 6.89 15.66
CA TYR A 266 5.17 5.88 15.42
C TYR A 266 4.24 5.70 16.63
N ILE A 267 4.79 5.54 17.84
CA ILE A 267 3.98 5.41 19.07
C ILE A 267 3.09 6.64 19.29
N ILE A 268 3.63 7.84 19.10
CA ILE A 268 2.85 9.08 19.22
C ILE A 268 1.72 9.09 18.20
N ASP A 269 2.02 8.78 16.97
CA ASP A 269 1.06 8.79 15.87
C ASP A 269 -0.11 7.84 16.11
N GLN A 270 0.18 6.60 16.49
CA GLN A 270 -0.82 5.58 16.81
C GLN A 270 -1.67 5.94 18.05
N ARG A 271 -1.06 6.55 19.07
CA ARG A 271 -1.80 7.06 20.24
C ARG A 271 -2.81 8.14 19.86
N LEU A 272 -2.42 9.05 18.97
CA LEU A 272 -3.29 10.12 18.49
C LEU A 272 -4.43 9.59 17.59
N GLU A 273 -4.16 8.60 16.75
CA GLU A 273 -5.20 7.92 15.96
C GLU A 273 -6.23 7.23 16.84
N LYS A 274 -5.76 6.45 17.81
CA LYS A 274 -6.65 5.80 18.79
C LYS A 274 -7.46 6.83 19.58
N ALA A 275 -6.83 7.95 19.96
CA ALA A 275 -7.52 9.03 20.68
C ALA A 275 -8.61 9.69 19.81
N ALA A 276 -8.36 9.88 18.52
CA ALA A 276 -9.35 10.44 17.60
C ALA A 276 -10.60 9.56 17.50
N GLY A 277 -10.42 8.23 17.38
CA GLY A 277 -11.53 7.28 17.44
C GLY A 277 -12.29 7.35 18.76
N LEU A 278 -11.59 7.35 19.90
CA LEU A 278 -12.24 7.43 21.22
C LEU A 278 -12.99 8.75 21.46
N LEU A 279 -12.53 9.86 20.90
CA LEU A 279 -13.25 11.14 20.96
C LEU A 279 -14.60 11.10 20.28
N LEU A 280 -14.74 10.31 19.21
CA LEU A 280 -15.97 10.17 18.42
C LEU A 280 -16.89 9.08 18.96
N GLU A 281 -16.33 8.00 19.48
CA GLU A 281 -17.07 6.76 19.78
C GLU A 281 -17.38 6.59 21.28
N SER A 282 -16.85 7.45 22.15
CA SER A 282 -17.04 7.29 23.60
C SER A 282 -17.46 8.57 24.31
N ASP A 283 -18.08 8.40 25.49
CA ASP A 283 -18.45 9.48 26.39
C ASP A 283 -17.31 9.96 27.32
N LEU A 284 -16.10 9.43 27.09
CA LEU A 284 -14.94 9.81 27.89
C LEU A 284 -14.56 11.28 27.68
N ASN A 285 -14.10 11.92 28.75
CA ASN A 285 -13.58 13.27 28.63
C ASN A 285 -12.13 13.26 28.11
N VAL A 286 -11.67 14.42 27.64
CA VAL A 286 -10.33 14.59 27.04
C VAL A 286 -9.20 14.11 27.95
N SER A 287 -9.30 14.33 29.26
CA SER A 287 -8.27 13.91 30.21
C SER A 287 -8.24 12.39 30.40
N GLN A 288 -9.40 11.76 30.43
CA GLN A 288 -9.51 10.30 30.49
C GLN A 288 -8.93 9.65 29.23
N ILE A 289 -9.27 10.20 28.05
CA ILE A 289 -8.72 9.72 26.77
C ILE A 289 -7.21 9.88 26.74
N ALA A 290 -6.66 11.05 27.14
CA ALA A 290 -5.22 11.28 27.21
C ALA A 290 -4.52 10.19 28.06
N THR A 291 -5.05 9.88 29.22
CA THR A 291 -4.52 8.82 30.10
C THR A 291 -4.62 7.44 29.44
N LEU A 292 -5.77 7.13 28.86
CA LEU A 292 -6.05 5.83 28.23
C LEU A 292 -5.11 5.52 27.06
N VAL A 293 -4.74 6.56 26.30
CA VAL A 293 -3.79 6.40 25.19
C VAL A 293 -2.32 6.57 25.60
N GLY A 294 -2.04 6.76 26.89
CA GLY A 294 -0.69 6.73 27.45
C GLY A 294 0.02 8.08 27.57
N TYR A 295 -0.72 9.18 27.64
CA TYR A 295 -0.15 10.48 28.00
C TYR A 295 -0.26 10.74 29.51
N SER A 296 0.87 11.05 30.14
CA SER A 296 0.92 11.39 31.56
C SER A 296 0.37 12.80 31.87
N LYS A 297 0.39 13.71 30.87
CA LYS A 297 -0.11 15.08 31.00
C LYS A 297 -1.10 15.38 29.87
N PRO A 298 -2.35 15.73 30.18
CA PRO A 298 -3.35 16.12 29.19
C PRO A 298 -2.93 17.29 28.29
N SER A 299 -2.11 18.20 28.80
CA SER A 299 -1.57 19.33 28.03
C SER A 299 -0.67 18.89 26.89
N ASN A 300 0.19 17.87 27.12
CA ASN A 300 1.06 17.34 26.10
C ASN A 300 0.25 16.59 25.02
N PHE A 301 -0.79 15.88 25.44
CA PHE A 301 -1.74 15.26 24.51
C PHE A 301 -2.43 16.30 23.64
N ALA A 302 -3.00 17.36 24.25
CA ALA A 302 -3.72 18.40 23.50
C ALA A 302 -2.80 19.11 22.49
N ALA A 303 -1.56 19.38 22.85
CA ALA A 303 -0.57 19.99 21.96
C ALA A 303 -0.21 19.07 20.78
N ALA A 304 0.06 17.79 21.06
CA ALA A 304 0.38 16.80 20.03
C ALA A 304 -0.83 16.55 19.09
N PHE A 305 -2.03 16.45 19.65
CA PHE A 305 -3.27 16.27 18.90
C PHE A 305 -3.53 17.46 17.97
N LYS A 306 -3.42 18.70 18.48
CA LYS A 306 -3.56 19.90 17.65
C LYS A 306 -2.53 19.95 16.54
N LYS A 307 -1.31 19.51 16.79
CA LYS A 307 -0.26 19.46 15.76
C LYS A 307 -0.62 18.50 14.62
N LYS A 308 -1.25 17.34 14.94
CA LYS A 308 -1.64 16.34 13.94
C LYS A 308 -2.94 16.68 13.21
N TYR A 309 -3.96 17.12 13.94
CA TYR A 309 -5.34 17.29 13.40
C TYR A 309 -5.74 18.75 13.17
N GLY A 310 -4.87 19.72 13.49
CA GLY A 310 -5.14 21.16 13.31
C GLY A 310 -6.01 21.79 14.41
N VAL A 311 -6.81 21.00 15.12
CA VAL A 311 -7.76 21.43 16.15
C VAL A 311 -7.47 20.76 17.49
N ILE A 312 -7.90 21.39 18.59
CA ILE A 312 -7.76 20.78 19.92
C ILE A 312 -8.75 19.62 20.10
N PRO A 313 -8.45 18.60 20.95
CA PRO A 313 -9.30 17.42 21.14
C PRO A 313 -10.76 17.72 21.46
N LYS A 314 -11.02 18.78 22.24
CA LYS A 314 -12.38 19.19 22.60
C LYS A 314 -13.18 19.61 21.35
N ASN A 315 -12.61 20.49 20.53
CA ASN A 315 -13.27 20.96 19.30
C ASN A 315 -13.44 19.84 18.28
N TYR A 316 -12.48 18.92 18.20
CA TYR A 316 -12.59 17.73 17.32
C TYR A 316 -13.81 16.86 17.64
N LYS A 317 -14.12 16.70 18.94
CA LYS A 317 -15.33 16.01 19.40
C LYS A 317 -16.58 16.79 19.02
N ASP A 318 -16.61 18.10 19.31
CA ASP A 318 -17.79 18.95 19.11
C ASP A 318 -18.15 19.10 17.61
N GLU A 319 -17.15 19.26 16.74
CA GLU A 319 -17.35 19.42 15.28
C GLU A 319 -17.85 18.16 14.59
N ASN A 320 -17.53 16.97 15.09
CA ASN A 320 -17.92 15.70 14.50
C ASN A 320 -19.11 15.00 15.19
N THR A 321 -19.66 15.58 16.24
CA THR A 321 -20.84 15.04 16.96
C THR A 321 -22.16 15.67 16.44
N ILE A 322 -22.09 16.69 15.55
CA ILE A 322 -23.23 17.39 14.94
C ILE A 322 -23.39 16.95 13.48
N GLY A 323 -23.60 15.65 13.26
CA GLY A 323 -23.85 15.06 11.95
C GLY A 323 -24.91 13.97 12.04
#